data_554a03e4aa70d2d964c1bd7919df7cf0
#
_entry.id   554a03e4aa70d2d964c1bd7919df7cf0
#
_cell.length_a   1.000
_cell.length_b   1.000
_cell.length_c   1.000
_cell.angle_alpha   90.00
_cell.angle_beta   90.00
_cell.angle_gamma   90.00
#
_symmetry.space_group_name_H-M   'P 1'
#
loop_
_entity.id
_entity.type
_entity.pdbx_description
1 polymer ?
#
loop_
_entity_poly.entity_id
_entity_poly.type
_entity_poly.pdbx_seq_one_letter_code
_entity_poly.pdbx_strand_id
1 'polypeptide(L)'
;MTTTAGDQINGALRLIGQLAEGETPSAATSQDALTAMNQMIDSWSTERLAVFSTQDQVFLWPASTQTTFTASISGTTMTVTNVATGSITIGQVLTGTGVTIGTTVTAYLSGSGGVGTYTVSASQSVGSTTITAPVQYTSRTLGPTGDFVGNRPILLDDSTYFRDPANNISFGIKILNQQQYNGIAVKTVTSTYPQVIWVNMTYPNIEMYIYPVPTKVLEWHFVSVSELTQPATLATVLSFPPGYLRAFRYCLACEIAAEFGVEPSPQVSRIAMTSKRNLKRINNPDDIMSLPYSIVGTRQRYNIFAGNY
;
A
#
# COMPACT_ATOMS: atom_id res chain seq x y z
N MET A 1 27.22 -0.02 -19.34
CA MET A 1 27.72 -1.25 -18.69
C MET A 1 26.70 -1.63 -17.64
N THR A 2 26.22 -2.85 -17.70
CA THR A 2 25.34 -3.42 -16.66
C THR A 2 26.22 -3.86 -15.51
N THR A 3 26.01 -3.32 -14.32
CA THR A 3 26.76 -3.66 -13.10
C THR A 3 25.96 -4.70 -12.31
N THR A 4 26.59 -5.82 -11.98
CA THR A 4 25.98 -6.88 -11.16
C THR A 4 26.25 -6.65 -9.67
N ALA A 5 25.50 -7.35 -8.81
CA ALA A 5 25.76 -7.37 -7.37
C ALA A 5 27.18 -7.86 -7.07
N GLY A 6 27.64 -8.89 -7.79
CA GLY A 6 29.00 -9.42 -7.69
C GLY A 6 30.08 -8.41 -8.04
N ASP A 7 29.86 -7.56 -9.06
CA ASP A 7 30.83 -6.50 -9.42
C ASP A 7 30.96 -5.47 -8.30
N GLN A 8 29.85 -5.10 -7.63
CA GLN A 8 29.87 -4.18 -6.50
C GLN A 8 30.58 -4.79 -5.27
N ILE A 9 30.29 -6.06 -4.97
CA ILE A 9 30.92 -6.81 -3.88
C ILE A 9 32.43 -6.93 -4.12
N ASN A 10 32.85 -7.38 -5.30
CA ASN A 10 34.27 -7.47 -5.65
C ASN A 10 34.96 -6.12 -5.54
N GLY A 11 34.28 -5.06 -5.99
CA GLY A 11 34.79 -3.71 -5.85
C GLY A 11 34.90 -3.24 -4.40
N ALA A 12 33.98 -3.61 -3.52
CA ALA A 12 34.01 -3.29 -2.10
C ALA A 12 35.13 -4.06 -1.37
N LEU A 13 35.31 -5.35 -1.65
CA LEU A 13 36.38 -6.18 -1.10
C LEU A 13 37.77 -5.68 -1.48
N ARG A 14 37.97 -5.17 -2.71
CA ARG A 14 39.20 -4.53 -3.13
C ARG A 14 39.48 -3.23 -2.37
N LEU A 15 38.46 -2.43 -2.05
CA LEU A 15 38.64 -1.18 -1.30
C LEU A 15 39.15 -1.40 0.13
N ILE A 16 38.84 -2.55 0.73
CA ILE A 16 39.30 -2.93 2.08
C ILE A 16 40.54 -3.82 2.05
N GLY A 17 41.08 -4.13 0.84
CA GLY A 17 42.29 -4.92 0.70
C GLY A 17 42.13 -6.43 0.93
N GLN A 18 40.92 -6.94 0.96
CA GLN A 18 40.65 -8.39 1.10
C GLN A 18 40.72 -9.15 -0.23
N LEU A 19 40.75 -8.45 -1.35
CA LEU A 19 40.79 -9.05 -2.67
C LEU A 19 41.87 -8.34 -3.50
N ALA A 20 42.84 -9.09 -4.03
CA ALA A 20 43.83 -8.57 -4.95
C ALA A 20 43.27 -8.35 -6.36
N GLU A 21 43.97 -7.60 -7.19
CA GLU A 21 43.60 -7.38 -8.59
C GLU A 21 43.67 -8.70 -9.37
N GLY A 22 42.57 -9.03 -10.07
CA GLY A 22 42.44 -10.30 -10.82
C GLY A 22 42.02 -11.50 -10.00
N GLU A 23 41.93 -11.39 -8.68
CA GLU A 23 41.49 -12.45 -7.81
C GLU A 23 39.95 -12.49 -7.73
N THR A 24 39.41 -13.69 -7.53
CA THR A 24 37.99 -13.92 -7.26
C THR A 24 37.78 -14.33 -5.80
N PRO A 25 36.80 -13.78 -5.10
CA PRO A 25 36.54 -14.15 -3.72
C PRO A 25 36.01 -15.58 -3.62
N SER A 26 36.17 -16.21 -2.44
CA SER A 26 35.58 -17.52 -2.19
C SER A 26 34.05 -17.43 -2.26
N ALA A 27 33.38 -18.57 -2.49
CA ALA A 27 31.92 -18.62 -2.50
C ALA A 27 31.32 -18.20 -1.14
N ALA A 28 31.98 -18.58 -0.02
CA ALA A 28 31.55 -18.17 1.31
C ALA A 28 31.65 -16.66 1.51
N THR A 29 32.81 -16.06 1.21
CA THR A 29 33.03 -14.62 1.29
C THR A 29 32.04 -13.83 0.42
N SER A 30 31.74 -14.33 -0.77
CA SER A 30 30.77 -13.70 -1.68
C SER A 30 29.36 -13.75 -1.12
N GLN A 31 28.98 -14.85 -0.46
CA GLN A 31 27.65 -15.01 0.14
C GLN A 31 27.49 -14.13 1.39
N ASP A 32 28.50 -14.05 2.25
CA ASP A 32 28.51 -13.19 3.42
C ASP A 32 28.38 -11.71 2.99
N ALA A 33 29.18 -11.32 2.00
CA ALA A 33 29.12 -9.98 1.42
C ALA A 33 27.76 -9.66 0.75
N LEU A 34 27.09 -10.64 0.13
CA LEU A 34 25.74 -10.48 -0.41
C LEU A 34 24.73 -10.27 0.71
N THR A 35 24.87 -10.98 1.82
CA THR A 35 24.03 -10.81 3.00
C THR A 35 24.19 -9.42 3.61
N ALA A 36 25.43 -8.96 3.82
CA ALA A 36 25.74 -7.60 4.28
C ALA A 36 25.15 -6.53 3.34
N MET A 37 25.27 -6.75 2.02
CA MET A 37 24.70 -5.86 1.01
C MET A 37 23.16 -5.78 1.12
N ASN A 38 22.46 -6.88 1.32
CA ASN A 38 21.02 -6.91 1.48
C ASN A 38 20.58 -6.20 2.76
N GLN A 39 21.30 -6.40 3.87
CA GLN A 39 21.05 -5.68 5.13
C GLN A 39 21.28 -4.17 4.98
N MET A 40 22.31 -3.75 4.24
CA MET A 40 22.55 -2.35 3.94
C MET A 40 21.42 -1.75 3.10
N ILE A 41 20.91 -2.47 2.09
CA ILE A 41 19.78 -2.05 1.25
C ILE A 41 18.51 -1.89 2.10
N ASP A 42 18.24 -2.81 3.01
CA ASP A 42 17.12 -2.76 3.94
C ASP A 42 17.20 -1.51 4.82
N SER A 43 18.35 -1.26 5.42
CA SER A 43 18.62 -0.02 6.17
C SER A 43 18.39 1.24 5.34
N TRP A 44 18.80 1.26 4.08
CA TRP A 44 18.61 2.40 3.19
C TRP A 44 17.16 2.63 2.81
N SER A 45 16.36 1.57 2.73
CA SER A 45 14.92 1.66 2.53
C SER A 45 14.24 2.43 3.67
N THR A 46 14.67 2.21 4.92
CA THR A 46 14.14 2.95 6.08
C THR A 46 14.58 4.41 6.13
N GLU A 47 15.74 4.74 5.56
CA GLU A 47 16.29 6.10 5.53
C GLU A 47 15.72 7.01 4.41
N ARG A 48 14.70 6.56 3.67
CA ARG A 48 14.13 7.25 2.50
C ARG A 48 15.16 7.59 1.41
N LEU A 49 16.19 6.75 1.24
CA LEU A 49 17.19 6.92 0.18
C LEU A 49 16.67 6.47 -1.20
N ALA A 50 15.44 5.99 -1.28
CA ALA A 50 14.86 5.34 -2.45
C ALA A 50 13.76 6.17 -3.13
N VAL A 51 13.87 7.50 -3.17
CA VAL A 51 12.83 8.37 -3.80
C VAL A 51 12.60 8.02 -5.29
N PHE A 52 13.60 7.49 -5.98
CA PHE A 52 13.43 7.00 -7.36
C PHE A 52 12.62 5.69 -7.45
N SER A 53 12.33 5.04 -6.32
CA SER A 53 11.50 3.85 -6.22
C SER A 53 10.00 4.19 -6.09
N THR A 54 9.60 5.41 -6.47
CA THR A 54 8.18 5.75 -6.57
C THR A 54 7.54 4.91 -7.67
N GLN A 55 6.51 4.17 -7.30
CA GLN A 55 5.76 3.31 -8.20
C GLN A 55 4.29 3.73 -8.19
N ASP A 56 3.69 3.74 -9.37
CA ASP A 56 2.24 3.81 -9.53
C ASP A 56 1.73 2.37 -9.73
N GLN A 57 1.14 1.80 -8.68
CA GLN A 57 0.50 0.51 -8.73
C GLN A 57 -1.00 0.72 -8.95
N VAL A 58 -1.54 0.11 -9.99
CA VAL A 58 -2.96 0.26 -10.33
C VAL A 58 -3.74 -0.97 -9.89
N PHE A 59 -4.76 -0.76 -9.08
CA PHE A 59 -5.66 -1.80 -8.60
C PHE A 59 -7.11 -1.44 -8.91
N LEU A 60 -7.95 -2.45 -9.09
CA LEU A 60 -9.38 -2.27 -9.25
C LEU A 60 -10.07 -2.36 -7.88
N TRP A 61 -10.51 -1.22 -7.34
CA TRP A 61 -11.33 -1.19 -6.15
C TRP A 61 -12.74 -1.65 -6.51
N PRO A 62 -13.27 -2.73 -5.90
CA PRO A 62 -14.57 -3.26 -6.27
C PRO A 62 -15.72 -2.34 -5.85
N ALA A 63 -16.77 -2.35 -6.65
CA ALA A 63 -18.00 -1.66 -6.32
C ALA A 63 -18.70 -2.30 -5.11
N SER A 64 -19.18 -1.48 -4.20
CA SER A 64 -20.14 -1.94 -3.20
C SER A 64 -21.45 -2.21 -3.89
N THR A 65 -21.96 -3.41 -3.74
CA THR A 65 -23.22 -3.86 -4.34
C THR A 65 -24.23 -4.19 -3.26
N GLN A 66 -25.50 -3.95 -3.54
CA GLN A 66 -26.58 -4.41 -2.70
C GLN A 66 -27.20 -5.66 -3.34
N THR A 67 -27.09 -6.78 -2.66
CA THR A 67 -27.81 -7.99 -3.04
C THR A 67 -29.25 -7.89 -2.50
N THR A 68 -30.23 -8.03 -3.37
CA THR A 68 -31.64 -8.04 -3.00
C THR A 68 -32.26 -9.34 -3.48
N PHE A 69 -32.92 -10.05 -2.57
CA PHE A 69 -33.49 -11.35 -2.85
C PHE A 69 -34.73 -11.60 -1.98
N THR A 70 -35.57 -12.54 -2.41
CA THR A 70 -36.73 -13.01 -1.66
C THR A 70 -36.37 -14.32 -0.96
N ALA A 71 -36.53 -14.38 0.35
CA ALA A 71 -36.21 -15.57 1.12
C ALA A 71 -37.11 -15.71 2.36
N SER A 72 -37.13 -16.92 2.88
CA SER A 72 -37.68 -17.27 4.20
C SER A 72 -36.62 -17.87 5.08
N ILE A 73 -36.71 -17.73 6.40
CA ILE A 73 -35.76 -18.33 7.34
C ILE A 73 -36.55 -19.20 8.33
N SER A 74 -36.08 -20.44 8.52
CA SER A 74 -36.60 -21.37 9.50
C SER A 74 -35.45 -21.98 10.30
N GLY A 75 -35.35 -21.65 11.58
CA GLY A 75 -34.20 -21.97 12.38
C GLY A 75 -32.95 -21.22 11.86
N THR A 76 -31.90 -21.93 11.54
CA THR A 76 -30.68 -21.41 10.91
C THR A 76 -30.63 -21.61 9.41
N THR A 77 -31.70 -22.12 8.79
CA THR A 77 -31.78 -22.35 7.35
C THR A 77 -32.52 -21.25 6.66
N MET A 78 -31.87 -20.53 5.78
CA MET A 78 -32.47 -19.54 4.87
C MET A 78 -32.74 -20.19 3.52
N THR A 79 -33.98 -20.11 3.03
CA THR A 79 -34.36 -20.60 1.71
C THR A 79 -34.64 -19.41 0.79
N VAL A 80 -33.81 -19.25 -0.23
CA VAL A 80 -33.90 -18.18 -1.24
C VAL A 80 -34.70 -18.67 -2.42
N THR A 81 -35.74 -17.97 -2.79
CA THR A 81 -36.61 -18.33 -3.91
C THR A 81 -36.39 -17.46 -5.15
N ASN A 82 -35.90 -16.26 -4.99
CA ASN A 82 -35.58 -15.35 -6.09
C ASN A 82 -34.48 -14.41 -5.70
N VAL A 83 -33.55 -14.13 -6.62
CA VAL A 83 -32.50 -13.10 -6.48
C VAL A 83 -32.75 -12.00 -7.51
N ALA A 84 -33.11 -10.81 -7.03
CA ALA A 84 -33.44 -9.67 -7.90
C ALA A 84 -32.15 -8.96 -8.37
N THR A 85 -31.17 -8.79 -7.48
CA THR A 85 -29.88 -8.14 -7.79
C THR A 85 -28.74 -8.75 -6.97
N GLY A 86 -27.55 -8.75 -7.54
CA GLY A 86 -26.32 -9.18 -6.87
C GLY A 86 -26.18 -10.70 -6.70
N SER A 87 -25.34 -11.10 -5.77
CA SER A 87 -25.06 -12.50 -5.43
C SER A 87 -24.90 -12.65 -3.93
N ILE A 88 -25.39 -13.74 -3.36
CA ILE A 88 -25.32 -14.02 -1.92
C ILE A 88 -23.94 -14.64 -1.63
N THR A 89 -23.22 -14.03 -0.69
CA THR A 89 -21.89 -14.51 -0.28
C THR A 89 -21.83 -14.72 1.24
N ILE A 90 -20.97 -15.62 1.67
CA ILE A 90 -20.70 -15.86 3.08
C ILE A 90 -20.16 -14.57 3.73
N GLY A 91 -20.61 -14.28 4.95
CA GLY A 91 -20.24 -13.08 5.70
C GLY A 91 -21.18 -11.88 5.48
N GLN A 92 -22.07 -11.91 4.49
CA GLN A 92 -23.03 -10.81 4.29
C GLN A 92 -23.99 -10.67 5.47
N VAL A 93 -24.19 -9.44 5.92
CA VAL A 93 -25.18 -9.09 6.93
C VAL A 93 -26.54 -8.94 6.26
N LEU A 94 -27.55 -9.62 6.81
CA LEU A 94 -28.91 -9.64 6.28
C LEU A 94 -29.76 -8.55 6.95
N THR A 95 -30.53 -7.83 6.14
CA THR A 95 -31.48 -6.83 6.60
C THR A 95 -32.82 -7.04 5.89
N GLY A 96 -33.87 -7.14 6.65
CA GLY A 96 -35.26 -7.36 6.13
C GLY A 96 -36.28 -7.36 7.23
N THR A 97 -37.54 -7.31 6.85
CA THR A 97 -38.65 -7.35 7.82
C THR A 97 -38.66 -8.69 8.57
N GLY A 98 -38.55 -8.63 9.90
CA GLY A 98 -38.50 -9.81 10.77
C GLY A 98 -37.12 -10.48 10.88
N VAL A 99 -36.12 -10.02 10.15
CA VAL A 99 -34.75 -10.53 10.27
C VAL A 99 -34.09 -9.89 11.48
N THR A 100 -33.50 -10.71 12.35
CA THR A 100 -32.76 -10.28 13.53
C THR A 100 -31.50 -9.48 13.11
N ILE A 101 -31.29 -8.31 13.72
CA ILE A 101 -30.16 -7.44 13.43
C ILE A 101 -28.85 -8.19 13.68
N GLY A 102 -27.91 -8.08 12.75
CA GLY A 102 -26.62 -8.74 12.82
C GLY A 102 -26.62 -10.20 12.33
N THR A 103 -27.73 -10.71 11.80
CA THR A 103 -27.75 -12.02 11.14
C THR A 103 -26.85 -12.01 9.92
N THR A 104 -25.96 -12.98 9.79
CA THR A 104 -25.04 -13.15 8.65
C THR A 104 -25.23 -14.48 7.95
N VAL A 105 -24.88 -14.56 6.68
CA VAL A 105 -24.77 -15.82 5.93
C VAL A 105 -23.49 -16.51 6.36
N THR A 106 -23.57 -17.75 6.85
CA THR A 106 -22.41 -18.50 7.38
C THR A 106 -21.93 -19.62 6.46
N ALA A 107 -22.84 -20.23 5.69
CA ALA A 107 -22.46 -21.31 4.77
C ALA A 107 -23.45 -21.42 3.59
N TYR A 108 -22.97 -22.00 2.52
CA TYR A 108 -23.79 -22.51 1.41
C TYR A 108 -24.27 -23.94 1.74
N LEU A 109 -25.56 -24.22 1.55
CA LEU A 109 -26.10 -25.59 1.64
C LEU A 109 -26.37 -26.17 0.24
N SER A 110 -27.29 -25.55 -0.52
CA SER A 110 -27.55 -25.93 -1.91
C SER A 110 -27.38 -24.78 -2.89
N GLY A 111 -27.29 -23.53 -2.40
CA GLY A 111 -27.07 -22.34 -3.20
C GLY A 111 -25.57 -22.06 -3.37
N SER A 112 -25.22 -21.44 -4.49
CA SER A 112 -23.84 -20.97 -4.77
C SER A 112 -23.84 -19.46 -5.08
N GLY A 113 -24.68 -18.70 -4.35
CA GLY A 113 -24.85 -17.25 -4.52
C GLY A 113 -26.15 -16.83 -5.19
N GLY A 114 -26.97 -17.77 -5.66
CA GLY A 114 -28.27 -17.56 -6.28
C GLY A 114 -29.42 -18.15 -5.47
N VAL A 115 -30.42 -18.67 -6.17
CA VAL A 115 -31.55 -19.42 -5.57
C VAL A 115 -31.01 -20.71 -4.92
N GLY A 116 -31.48 -21.02 -3.72
CA GLY A 116 -31.03 -22.18 -2.96
C GLY A 116 -31.15 -21.99 -1.45
N THR A 117 -30.51 -22.87 -0.70
CA THR A 117 -30.50 -22.83 0.77
C THR A 117 -29.14 -22.43 1.31
N TYR A 118 -29.16 -21.69 2.41
CA TYR A 118 -27.99 -21.10 3.08
C TYR A 118 -28.12 -21.26 4.58
N THR A 119 -27.02 -21.33 5.28
CA THR A 119 -26.99 -21.26 6.74
C THR A 119 -26.83 -19.82 7.18
N VAL A 120 -27.57 -19.41 8.20
CA VAL A 120 -27.48 -18.06 8.82
C VAL A 120 -27.03 -18.18 10.28
N SER A 121 -26.39 -17.12 10.79
CA SER A 121 -25.81 -17.10 12.14
C SER A 121 -26.85 -17.12 13.27
N ALA A 122 -28.02 -16.57 13.05
CA ALA A 122 -29.10 -16.48 14.07
C ALA A 122 -30.25 -17.42 13.75
N SER A 123 -30.66 -18.24 14.71
CA SER A 123 -31.87 -19.05 14.61
C SER A 123 -33.11 -18.18 14.76
N GLN A 124 -33.98 -18.16 13.75
CA GLN A 124 -35.15 -17.31 13.70
C GLN A 124 -36.22 -17.88 12.78
N SER A 125 -37.45 -17.33 12.85
CA SER A 125 -38.55 -17.68 11.95
C SER A 125 -39.00 -16.43 11.21
N VAL A 126 -38.70 -16.38 9.91
CA VAL A 126 -39.03 -15.26 9.02
C VAL A 126 -39.80 -15.80 7.83
N GLY A 127 -41.02 -15.29 7.62
CA GLY A 127 -41.81 -15.63 6.42
C GLY A 127 -41.15 -15.12 5.16
N SER A 128 -41.66 -15.54 4.00
CA SER A 128 -41.12 -15.08 2.72
C SER A 128 -41.18 -13.55 2.62
N THR A 129 -40.01 -12.91 2.58
CA THR A 129 -39.89 -11.45 2.54
C THR A 129 -38.68 -11.05 1.67
N THR A 130 -38.69 -9.78 1.28
CA THR A 130 -37.46 -9.21 0.62
C THR A 130 -36.40 -8.95 1.65
N ILE A 131 -35.26 -9.57 1.43
CA ILE A 131 -34.06 -9.40 2.24
C ILE A 131 -33.01 -8.68 1.40
N THR A 132 -32.30 -7.75 2.02
CA THR A 132 -31.16 -7.05 1.43
C THR A 132 -29.89 -7.43 2.17
N ALA A 133 -28.82 -7.65 1.42
CA ALA A 133 -27.52 -8.00 1.94
C ALA A 133 -26.45 -7.17 1.20
N PRO A 134 -26.02 -6.04 1.77
CA PRO A 134 -24.99 -5.23 1.14
C PRO A 134 -23.63 -5.94 1.20
N VAL A 135 -22.91 -5.93 0.09
CA VAL A 135 -21.48 -6.21 0.04
C VAL A 135 -20.77 -4.87 0.01
N GLN A 136 -20.12 -4.51 1.10
CA GLN A 136 -19.42 -3.24 1.22
C GLN A 136 -17.93 -3.49 1.41
N TYR A 137 -17.14 -2.92 0.51
CA TYR A 137 -15.70 -3.00 0.56
C TYR A 137 -15.13 -1.75 1.25
N THR A 138 -15.35 -1.66 2.56
CA THR A 138 -14.87 -0.56 3.40
C THR A 138 -13.36 -0.57 3.58
N SER A 139 -12.74 -1.73 3.44
CA SER A 139 -11.30 -1.93 3.57
C SER A 139 -10.78 -2.94 2.55
N ARG A 140 -9.49 -2.84 2.26
CA ARG A 140 -8.71 -3.77 1.44
C ARG A 140 -7.30 -3.85 1.97
N THR A 141 -6.64 -4.96 1.71
CA THR A 141 -5.24 -5.18 2.05
C THR A 141 -4.37 -5.15 0.80
N LEU A 142 -3.16 -4.57 0.92
CA LEU A 142 -2.14 -4.56 -0.14
C LEU A 142 -0.83 -5.13 0.39
N GLY A 143 -0.26 -6.04 -0.34
CA GLY A 143 1.01 -6.66 -0.02
C GLY A 143 1.15 -8.00 -0.71
N PRO A 144 2.14 -8.82 -0.32
CA PRO A 144 2.44 -10.09 -0.99
C PRO A 144 1.29 -11.12 -0.90
N THR A 145 0.43 -11.02 0.11
CA THR A 145 -0.70 -11.95 0.36
C THR A 145 -2.02 -11.21 0.59
N GLY A 146 -2.11 -9.93 0.20
CA GLY A 146 -3.29 -9.10 0.37
C GLY A 146 -4.37 -9.33 -0.69
N ASP A 147 -5.51 -8.62 -0.55
CA ASP A 147 -6.55 -8.53 -1.58
C ASP A 147 -6.00 -7.97 -2.89
N PHE A 148 -5.09 -7.04 -2.78
CA PHE A 148 -4.26 -6.52 -3.86
C PHE A 148 -2.86 -7.09 -3.68
N VAL A 149 -2.43 -7.91 -4.64
CA VAL A 149 -1.08 -8.47 -4.64
C VAL A 149 -0.14 -7.48 -5.28
N GLY A 150 0.83 -7.00 -4.51
CA GLY A 150 1.77 -5.99 -4.96
C GLY A 150 2.87 -5.74 -3.94
N ASN A 151 3.75 -4.81 -4.25
CA ASN A 151 4.80 -4.41 -3.33
C ASN A 151 4.20 -3.65 -2.15
N ARG A 152 4.60 -4.05 -0.93
CA ARG A 152 4.22 -3.30 0.27
C ARG A 152 4.88 -1.92 0.21
N PRO A 153 4.13 -0.82 0.35
CA PRO A 153 4.70 0.52 0.37
C PRO A 153 5.37 0.82 1.71
N ILE A 154 6.39 1.65 1.68
CA ILE A 154 6.97 2.26 2.89
C ILE A 154 6.19 3.51 3.27
N LEU A 155 5.81 4.29 2.27
CA LEU A 155 5.09 5.55 2.43
C LEU A 155 4.10 5.72 1.28
N LEU A 156 2.91 6.23 1.62
CA LEU A 156 1.92 6.67 0.63
C LEU A 156 2.18 8.12 0.25
N ASP A 157 2.19 8.38 -1.04
CA ASP A 157 2.33 9.73 -1.59
C ASP A 157 0.97 10.41 -1.71
N ASP A 158 0.91 11.72 -1.42
CA ASP A 158 -0.32 12.52 -1.51
C ASP A 158 -0.85 12.65 -2.96
N SER A 159 -0.06 12.27 -3.97
CA SER A 159 -0.47 12.20 -5.38
C SER A 159 -1.31 10.96 -5.72
N THR A 160 -1.56 10.06 -4.76
CA THR A 160 -2.47 8.93 -4.90
C THR A 160 -3.87 9.39 -5.30
N TYR A 161 -4.47 8.74 -6.29
CA TYR A 161 -5.77 9.14 -6.82
C TYR A 161 -6.61 7.95 -7.29
N PHE A 162 -7.91 8.20 -7.47
CA PHE A 162 -8.82 7.26 -8.13
C PHE A 162 -9.16 7.74 -9.54
N ARG A 163 -9.40 6.78 -10.42
CA ARG A 163 -9.90 7.02 -11.77
C ARG A 163 -11.18 6.21 -12.00
N ASP A 164 -12.18 6.86 -12.55
CA ASP A 164 -13.36 6.21 -13.11
C ASP A 164 -13.09 5.93 -14.59
N PRO A 165 -12.81 4.68 -14.99
CA PRO A 165 -12.46 4.38 -16.37
C PRO A 165 -13.66 4.54 -17.32
N ALA A 166 -14.90 4.40 -16.82
CA ALA A 166 -16.10 4.53 -17.63
C ALA A 166 -16.36 5.97 -18.08
N ASN A 167 -16.05 6.94 -17.23
CA ASN A 167 -16.25 8.36 -17.49
C ASN A 167 -14.94 9.11 -17.80
N ASN A 168 -13.80 8.42 -17.71
CA ASN A 168 -12.45 9.00 -17.86
C ASN A 168 -12.18 10.19 -16.92
N ILE A 169 -12.63 10.08 -15.67
CA ILE A 169 -12.47 11.11 -14.64
C ILE A 169 -11.44 10.63 -13.62
N SER A 170 -10.43 11.44 -13.37
CA SER A 170 -9.47 11.23 -12.28
C SER A 170 -9.72 12.23 -11.16
N PHE A 171 -9.66 11.79 -9.91
CA PHE A 171 -9.87 12.64 -8.74
C PHE A 171 -8.93 12.25 -7.61
N GLY A 172 -8.34 13.25 -6.97
CA GLY A 172 -7.47 13.06 -5.82
C GLY A 172 -8.26 12.58 -4.59
N ILE A 173 -7.59 11.88 -3.72
CA ILE A 173 -8.15 11.41 -2.46
C ILE A 173 -7.33 11.99 -1.30
N LYS A 174 -8.02 12.41 -0.22
CA LYS A 174 -7.34 12.91 0.96
C LYS A 174 -6.93 11.76 1.87
N ILE A 175 -5.65 11.73 2.24
CA ILE A 175 -5.14 10.76 3.21
C ILE A 175 -5.44 11.26 4.62
N LEU A 176 -6.09 10.44 5.42
CA LEU A 176 -6.41 10.72 6.81
C LEU A 176 -5.45 10.01 7.76
N ASN A 177 -5.25 10.59 8.93
CA ASN A 177 -4.66 9.86 10.05
C ASN A 177 -5.73 9.02 10.78
N GLN A 178 -5.30 8.11 11.65
CA GLN A 178 -6.18 7.21 12.39
C GLN A 178 -7.25 7.96 13.21
N GLN A 179 -6.88 9.05 13.86
CA GLN A 179 -7.81 9.83 14.68
C GLN A 179 -8.93 10.45 13.83
N GLN A 180 -8.58 11.02 12.67
CA GLN A 180 -9.54 11.60 11.75
C GLN A 180 -10.49 10.55 11.19
N TYR A 181 -9.98 9.38 10.80
CA TYR A 181 -10.80 8.28 10.30
C TYR A 181 -11.72 7.72 11.39
N ASN A 182 -11.22 7.59 12.62
CA ASN A 182 -12.03 7.13 13.76
C ASN A 182 -13.14 8.11 14.12
N GLY A 183 -12.99 9.39 13.82
CA GLY A 183 -14.03 10.42 14.00
C GLY A 183 -15.22 10.27 13.03
N ILE A 184 -15.12 9.43 11.99
CA ILE A 184 -16.23 9.15 11.10
C ILE A 184 -17.23 8.24 11.81
N ALA A 185 -18.44 8.74 12.11
CA ALA A 185 -19.43 8.03 12.89
C ALA A 185 -20.01 6.81 12.17
N VAL A 186 -20.29 6.93 10.86
CA VAL A 186 -20.87 5.85 10.04
C VAL A 186 -19.94 5.55 8.87
N LYS A 187 -19.19 4.47 8.96
CA LYS A 187 -18.15 4.08 7.98
C LYS A 187 -18.71 3.35 6.75
N THR A 188 -20.00 2.98 6.79
CA THR A 188 -20.68 2.21 5.74
C THR A 188 -21.48 3.08 4.77
N VAL A 189 -21.36 4.40 4.86
CA VAL A 189 -21.98 5.31 3.89
C VAL A 189 -21.41 5.06 2.51
N THR A 190 -22.28 4.91 1.52
CA THR A 190 -21.90 4.68 0.13
C THR A 190 -22.01 5.96 -0.70
N SER A 191 -21.14 6.11 -1.69
CA SER A 191 -21.14 7.19 -2.67
C SER A 191 -20.60 6.68 -4.00
N THR A 192 -20.81 7.43 -5.07
CA THR A 192 -20.20 7.10 -6.36
C THR A 192 -18.68 7.18 -6.30
N TYR A 193 -18.15 8.20 -5.61
CA TYR A 193 -16.72 8.46 -5.50
C TYR A 193 -16.31 8.57 -4.03
N PRO A 194 -15.20 7.95 -3.65
CA PRO A 194 -14.59 8.11 -2.34
C PRO A 194 -13.94 9.49 -2.22
N GLN A 195 -13.80 9.98 -1.00
CA GLN A 195 -13.20 11.28 -0.72
C GLN A 195 -11.94 11.18 0.13
N VAL A 196 -11.89 10.17 0.99
CA VAL A 196 -10.80 10.01 1.94
C VAL A 196 -10.37 8.56 2.05
N ILE A 197 -9.11 8.35 2.37
CA ILE A 197 -8.51 7.05 2.67
C ILE A 197 -7.68 7.15 3.95
N TRP A 198 -7.73 6.12 4.75
CA TRP A 198 -6.81 5.91 5.86
C TRP A 198 -6.04 4.61 5.62
N VAL A 199 -4.72 4.66 5.79
CA VAL A 199 -3.84 3.51 5.59
C VAL A 199 -3.19 3.13 6.91
N ASN A 200 -3.39 1.89 7.32
CA ASN A 200 -2.73 1.28 8.47
C ASN A 200 -1.54 0.46 7.96
N MET A 201 -0.33 0.88 8.32
CA MET A 201 0.94 0.30 7.84
C MET A 201 1.31 -0.98 8.59
N THR A 202 0.42 -1.98 8.60
CA THR A 202 0.66 -3.31 9.16
C THR A 202 1.66 -4.13 8.34
N TYR A 203 2.16 -5.23 8.89
CA TYR A 203 3.05 -6.17 8.22
C TYR A 203 2.45 -7.59 8.28
N PRO A 204 2.54 -8.41 7.21
CA PRO A 204 3.22 -8.19 5.91
C PRO A 204 2.40 -7.35 4.91
N ASN A 205 1.10 -7.19 5.10
CA ASN A 205 0.22 -6.40 4.25
C ASN A 205 -0.17 -5.11 4.97
N ILE A 206 -0.36 -4.03 4.22
CA ILE A 206 -1.03 -2.83 4.73
C ILE A 206 -2.55 -3.00 4.65
N GLU A 207 -3.27 -2.34 5.54
CA GLU A 207 -4.73 -2.26 5.52
C GLU A 207 -5.17 -0.86 5.12
N MET A 208 -6.07 -0.77 4.16
CA MET A 208 -6.55 0.48 3.63
C MET A 208 -8.04 0.59 3.85
N TYR A 209 -8.47 1.72 4.35
CA TYR A 209 -9.86 2.04 4.68
C TYR A 209 -10.32 3.24 3.88
N ILE A 210 -11.41 3.09 3.14
CA ILE A 210 -11.93 4.13 2.24
C ILE A 210 -13.26 4.69 2.76
N TYR A 211 -13.50 5.96 2.51
CA TYR A 211 -14.77 6.58 2.86
C TYR A 211 -15.10 7.78 1.94
N PRO A 212 -16.35 7.93 1.49
CA PRO A 212 -17.43 6.92 1.46
C PRO A 212 -17.08 5.69 0.62
N VAL A 213 -17.78 4.58 0.84
CA VAL A 213 -17.52 3.34 0.11
C VAL A 213 -18.06 3.46 -1.32
N PRO A 214 -17.26 3.18 -2.36
CA PRO A 214 -17.66 3.41 -3.74
C PRO A 214 -18.75 2.41 -4.21
N THR A 215 -19.72 2.90 -4.98
CA THR A 215 -20.77 2.09 -5.63
C THR A 215 -20.42 1.68 -7.04
N LYS A 216 -19.25 2.10 -7.54
CA LYS A 216 -18.68 1.73 -8.84
C LYS A 216 -17.33 1.08 -8.68
N VAL A 217 -16.95 0.27 -9.66
CA VAL A 217 -15.56 -0.18 -9.80
C VAL A 217 -14.71 1.01 -10.22
N LEU A 218 -13.66 1.27 -9.47
CA LEU A 218 -12.73 2.37 -9.71
C LEU A 218 -11.32 1.83 -9.83
N GLU A 219 -10.53 2.40 -10.74
CA GLU A 219 -9.09 2.19 -10.77
C GLU A 219 -8.47 3.02 -9.64
N TRP A 220 -7.73 2.34 -8.79
CA TRP A 220 -6.98 3.00 -7.73
C TRP A 220 -5.52 3.06 -8.11
N HIS A 221 -5.04 4.27 -8.36
CA HIS A 221 -3.66 4.59 -8.64
C HIS A 221 -2.95 4.88 -7.33
N PHE A 222 -2.22 3.88 -6.88
CA PHE A 222 -1.51 3.91 -5.63
C PHE A 222 -0.07 4.34 -5.85
N VAL A 223 0.17 5.63 -5.68
CA VAL A 223 1.51 6.20 -5.81
C VAL A 223 2.23 6.05 -4.47
N SER A 224 3.28 5.27 -4.46
CA SER A 224 4.01 4.95 -3.24
C SER A 224 5.50 4.83 -3.46
N VAL A 225 6.26 5.04 -2.39
CA VAL A 225 7.67 4.70 -2.35
C VAL A 225 7.79 3.25 -1.92
N SER A 226 8.35 2.42 -2.79
CA SER A 226 8.59 1.00 -2.52
C SER A 226 9.98 0.77 -1.94
N GLU A 227 10.16 -0.38 -1.31
CA GLU A 227 11.46 -0.83 -0.85
C GLU A 227 12.43 -1.02 -2.04
N LEU A 228 13.71 -0.80 -1.79
CA LEU A 228 14.75 -1.11 -2.78
C LEU A 228 14.80 -2.63 -2.97
N THR A 229 14.82 -3.06 -4.23
CA THR A 229 14.89 -4.49 -4.55
C THR A 229 16.23 -5.05 -4.11
N GLN A 230 16.20 -6.04 -3.24
CA GLN A 230 17.37 -6.78 -2.79
C GLN A 230 17.80 -7.78 -3.87
N PRO A 231 19.09 -7.83 -4.25
CA PRO A 231 19.58 -8.84 -5.18
C PRO A 231 19.52 -10.23 -4.57
N ALA A 232 18.86 -11.16 -5.27
CA ALA A 232 18.75 -12.55 -4.83
C ALA A 232 20.06 -13.34 -5.06
N THR A 233 20.87 -12.95 -6.05
CA THR A 233 22.09 -13.62 -6.44
C THR A 233 23.17 -12.63 -6.84
N LEU A 234 24.44 -13.08 -6.87
CA LEU A 234 25.58 -12.30 -7.33
C LEU A 234 25.46 -11.85 -8.80
N ALA A 235 24.74 -12.61 -9.63
CA ALA A 235 24.52 -12.30 -11.04
C ALA A 235 23.38 -11.28 -11.26
N THR A 236 22.63 -10.92 -10.22
CA THR A 236 21.53 -9.94 -10.32
C THR A 236 22.09 -8.59 -10.78
N VAL A 237 21.53 -8.07 -11.87
CA VAL A 237 21.87 -6.74 -12.39
C VAL A 237 21.25 -5.67 -11.52
N LEU A 238 22.07 -4.72 -11.07
CA LEU A 238 21.64 -3.59 -10.27
C LEU A 238 21.28 -2.42 -11.19
N SER A 239 20.02 -2.01 -11.17
CA SER A 239 19.52 -0.88 -11.93
C SER A 239 19.26 0.30 -10.99
N PHE A 240 20.27 1.14 -10.79
CA PHE A 240 20.19 2.33 -9.97
C PHE A 240 20.47 3.60 -10.76
N PRO A 241 19.91 4.74 -10.38
CA PRO A 241 20.23 6.03 -10.98
C PRO A 241 21.71 6.39 -10.84
N PRO A 242 22.22 7.32 -11.68
CA PRO A 242 23.61 7.79 -11.58
C PRO A 242 23.95 8.29 -10.16
N GLY A 243 25.13 7.91 -9.68
CA GLY A 243 25.62 8.27 -8.34
C GLY A 243 25.36 7.24 -7.25
N TYR A 244 24.33 6.40 -7.37
CA TYR A 244 24.02 5.36 -6.38
C TYR A 244 25.09 4.28 -6.33
N LEU A 245 25.53 3.77 -7.46
CA LEU A 245 26.54 2.70 -7.53
C LEU A 245 27.84 3.06 -6.80
N ARG A 246 28.25 4.34 -6.85
CA ARG A 246 29.41 4.80 -6.08
C ARG A 246 29.14 4.75 -4.58
N ALA A 247 28.01 5.26 -4.14
CA ALA A 247 27.64 5.25 -2.73
C ALA A 247 27.51 3.81 -2.21
N PHE A 248 26.87 2.93 -2.99
CA PHE A 248 26.75 1.51 -2.70
C PHE A 248 28.11 0.87 -2.45
N ARG A 249 29.03 1.02 -3.40
CA ARG A 249 30.34 0.39 -3.32
C ARG A 249 31.15 0.82 -2.09
N TYR A 250 31.15 2.12 -1.79
CA TYR A 250 31.94 2.63 -0.66
C TYR A 250 31.27 2.38 0.69
N CYS A 251 29.93 2.46 0.77
CA CYS A 251 29.22 2.12 2.00
C CYS A 251 29.30 0.61 2.28
N LEU A 252 29.13 -0.23 1.26
CA LEU A 252 29.29 -1.68 1.38
C LEU A 252 30.71 -2.05 1.85
N ALA A 253 31.74 -1.37 1.37
CA ALA A 253 33.11 -1.59 1.83
C ALA A 253 33.25 -1.31 3.34
N CYS A 254 32.56 -0.30 3.86
CA CYS A 254 32.56 -0.01 5.31
C CYS A 254 31.79 -1.06 6.12
N GLU A 255 30.65 -1.54 5.63
CA GLU A 255 29.84 -2.60 6.29
C GLU A 255 30.61 -3.91 6.35
N ILE A 256 31.15 -4.36 5.21
CA ILE A 256 31.92 -5.61 5.11
C ILE A 256 33.20 -5.54 5.92
N ALA A 257 33.86 -4.37 6.00
CA ALA A 257 35.09 -4.20 6.75
C ALA A 257 34.94 -4.63 8.22
N ALA A 258 33.81 -4.34 8.84
CA ALA A 258 33.51 -4.74 10.21
C ALA A 258 33.43 -6.27 10.37
N GLU A 259 32.83 -6.98 9.40
CA GLU A 259 32.72 -8.45 9.43
C GLU A 259 34.08 -9.15 9.27
N PHE A 260 34.96 -8.55 8.47
CA PHE A 260 36.32 -9.08 8.25
C PHE A 260 37.35 -8.59 9.29
N GLY A 261 36.92 -7.79 10.29
CA GLY A 261 37.80 -7.27 11.32
C GLY A 261 38.89 -6.31 10.77
N VAL A 262 38.61 -5.66 9.65
CA VAL A 262 39.53 -4.72 8.98
C VAL A 262 38.98 -3.29 9.17
N GLU A 263 39.86 -2.36 9.55
CA GLU A 263 39.49 -0.96 9.61
C GLU A 263 39.52 -0.33 8.19
N PRO A 264 38.41 0.22 7.67
CA PRO A 264 38.42 0.86 6.37
C PRO A 264 39.27 2.12 6.39
N SER A 265 40.03 2.37 5.31
CA SER A 265 40.87 3.56 5.25
C SER A 265 40.04 4.84 5.46
N PRO A 266 40.61 5.89 6.11
CA PRO A 266 39.87 7.16 6.35
C PRO A 266 39.38 7.80 5.05
N GLN A 267 39.99 7.53 3.93
CA GLN A 267 39.57 8.01 2.63
C GLN A 267 38.32 7.27 2.15
N VAL A 268 38.23 5.95 2.31
CA VAL A 268 37.04 5.13 1.98
C VAL A 268 35.86 5.59 2.80
N SER A 269 36.02 5.72 4.13
CA SER A 269 34.96 6.17 5.05
C SER A 269 34.47 7.57 4.70
N ARG A 270 35.38 8.52 4.37
CA ARG A 270 34.99 9.88 3.96
C ARG A 270 34.17 9.88 2.66
N ILE A 271 34.55 9.05 1.68
CA ILE A 271 33.82 8.96 0.41
C ILE A 271 32.46 8.31 0.64
N ALA A 272 32.37 7.27 1.45
CA ALA A 272 31.10 6.64 1.83
C ALA A 272 30.12 7.66 2.43
N MET A 273 30.53 8.37 3.49
CA MET A 273 29.72 9.39 4.15
C MET A 273 29.30 10.51 3.19
N THR A 274 30.23 11.01 2.37
CA THR A 274 29.94 12.10 1.44
C THR A 274 28.97 11.66 0.34
N SER A 275 29.16 10.46 -0.20
CA SER A 275 28.27 9.90 -1.23
C SER A 275 26.87 9.66 -0.68
N LYS A 276 26.73 9.06 0.51
CA LYS A 276 25.46 8.85 1.18
C LYS A 276 24.73 10.18 1.48
N ARG A 277 25.46 11.18 1.97
CA ARG A 277 24.90 12.52 2.22
C ARG A 277 24.42 13.20 0.94
N ASN A 278 25.14 13.04 -0.17
CA ASN A 278 24.72 13.60 -1.45
C ASN A 278 23.43 12.94 -1.95
N LEU A 279 23.27 11.62 -1.79
CA LEU A 279 22.02 10.94 -2.10
C LEU A 279 20.86 11.47 -1.25
N LYS A 280 21.04 11.62 0.06
CA LYS A 280 20.01 12.19 0.95
C LYS A 280 19.57 13.59 0.51
N ARG A 281 20.52 14.40 0.04
CA ARG A 281 20.20 15.77 -0.43
C ARG A 281 19.40 15.79 -1.71
N ILE A 282 19.68 14.89 -2.66
CA ILE A 282 18.94 14.79 -3.93
C ILE A 282 17.53 14.25 -3.68
N ASN A 283 17.39 13.33 -2.72
CA ASN A 283 16.15 12.65 -2.38
C ASN A 283 15.24 13.42 -1.38
N ASN A 284 15.65 14.62 -0.98
CA ASN A 284 14.77 15.46 -0.17
C ASN A 284 13.74 16.11 -1.08
N PRO A 285 12.43 15.84 -0.91
CA PRO A 285 11.41 16.51 -1.71
C PRO A 285 11.46 18.00 -1.45
N ASP A 286 11.20 18.80 -2.49
CA ASP A 286 11.01 20.24 -2.34
C ASP A 286 9.72 20.45 -1.54
N ASP A 287 9.85 20.77 -0.25
CA ASP A 287 8.72 21.19 0.56
C ASP A 287 8.20 22.54 0.04
N ILE A 288 7.14 22.46 -0.75
CA ILE A 288 6.40 23.64 -1.15
C ILE A 288 5.62 24.11 0.09
N MET A 289 6.13 25.14 0.75
CA MET A 289 5.40 25.80 1.83
C MET A 289 4.10 26.40 1.27
N SER A 290 2.99 25.68 1.43
CA SER A 290 1.67 26.25 1.21
C SER A 290 1.26 27.05 2.45
N LEU A 291 1.08 28.35 2.30
CA LEU A 291 0.43 29.14 3.34
C LEU A 291 -1.00 28.64 3.54
N PRO A 292 -1.45 28.44 4.80
CA PRO A 292 -2.83 28.06 5.07
C PRO A 292 -3.78 29.00 4.35
N TYR A 293 -4.83 28.45 3.73
CA TYR A 293 -5.83 29.23 2.98
C TYR A 293 -6.45 30.39 3.81
N SER A 294 -6.52 30.22 5.13
CA SER A 294 -6.93 31.26 6.07
C SER A 294 -6.03 32.51 6.06
N ILE A 295 -4.77 32.37 5.64
CA ILE A 295 -3.83 33.51 5.54
C ILE A 295 -3.82 34.09 4.12
N VAL A 296 -4.03 33.23 3.10
CA VAL A 296 -4.01 33.63 1.68
C VAL A 296 -5.40 34.04 1.19
N GLY A 297 -6.46 33.46 1.77
CA GLY A 297 -7.85 33.61 1.33
C GLY A 297 -8.54 34.91 1.73
N THR A 298 -7.95 35.71 2.59
CA THR A 298 -8.50 37.02 2.95
C THR A 298 -8.01 38.14 2.02
N ARG A 299 -8.09 37.95 0.70
CA ARG A 299 -8.24 39.04 -0.23
C ARG A 299 -9.72 39.45 -0.34
N GLN A 300 -10.44 39.57 0.75
CA GLN A 300 -11.52 40.54 0.81
C GLN A 300 -10.86 41.89 0.79
N ARG A 301 -10.90 42.52 -0.38
CA ARG A 301 -10.58 43.93 -0.49
C ARG A 301 -11.49 44.63 0.51
N TYR A 302 -10.90 45.12 1.60
CA TYR A 302 -11.62 45.97 2.53
C TYR A 302 -12.18 47.14 1.71
N ASN A 303 -13.49 47.15 1.56
CA ASN A 303 -14.17 48.25 0.87
C ASN A 303 -14.51 49.29 1.92
N ILE A 304 -13.68 50.33 1.98
CA ILE A 304 -13.82 51.43 2.92
C ILE A 304 -15.22 52.09 2.85
N PHE A 305 -15.91 52.00 1.70
CA PHE A 305 -17.22 52.59 1.48
C PHE A 305 -18.41 51.69 1.80
N ALA A 306 -18.19 50.38 1.96
CA ALA A 306 -19.27 49.43 2.21
C ALA A 306 -19.38 48.97 3.67
N GLY A 307 -18.39 49.24 4.51
CA GLY A 307 -18.42 48.92 5.96
C GLY A 307 -18.67 47.45 6.36
N ASN A 308 -18.55 46.52 5.41
CA ASN A 308 -18.80 45.14 5.65
C ASN A 308 -17.49 44.36 5.82
N TYR A 309 -17.43 43.59 6.87
CA TYR A 309 -16.39 42.59 7.18
C TYR A 309 -16.56 41.33 6.33
#